data_6be7c44192b1ae0f2711770548347c50
#
_entry.id   6be7c44192b1ae0f2711770548347c50
#
_cell.length_a   1.000
_cell.length_b   1.000
_cell.length_c   1.000
_cell.angle_alpha   90.00
_cell.angle_beta   90.00
_cell.angle_gamma   90.00
#
_symmetry.space_group_name_H-M   'P 1'
#
loop_
_entity.id
_entity.type
_entity.pdbx_description
1 polymer ?
#
loop_
_entity_poly.entity_id
_entity_poly.type
_entity_poly.pdbx_seq_one_letter_code
_entity_poly.pdbx_strand_id
1 'polypeptide(L)'
;MILKNSLSYFNQFFFFIFNQVRKFYLNSKIYNNKISIINENNLEYKTSSSLLDCFIKYKKNKKNIEDFSLNEIWFNKNLKKNDYKNLHSFFWLFTLDLISSKKNVQSVILNWINNNHKYNNLNWDVDILSKRVIAWISNSKITYENSNESYKEKFDSLIQKQINHLINEINRSKWVDDKMIGCAAIILGGLAYNEKDKFLDYGLNLLKKIIKFSFDKEGFPKSRNIKQLNFYLKYFILIREWLKESQNEIPEYLNEIIFHLGQAYFLIHKNIDETFLFNGNQVSKNPDFENYLKRLGYNFKNENNEVGGYILLKNKKFAFAMDLGSTPDKKFSDDYQSGALSFEIIRNNKKLICNSGYFQNYKHQLNNISKTTACHSTLSIANHSSVQFVKQPDSPSKISTGLKIFNKKIISENNYWSASASHDGYNKRFGIIHERKIDFLHDAEKFIGVDKIFKKKKFKSVNFEIRFHLDPESKIMKTQDGKAIYIDLNNEGWKFICKEYKIDIETGLFFGLKNNFTENQNIVISGMVQNEKQKISWELKKI
;
A
#
# COMPACT_ATOMS: atom_id res chain seq x y z
N MET A 1 -35.90 7.91 -0.52
CA MET A 1 -34.97 7.00 0.17
C MET A 1 -35.29 5.53 -0.14
N ILE A 2 -36.56 5.12 -0.11
CA ILE A 2 -37.04 3.74 -0.37
C ILE A 2 -36.69 3.25 -1.80
N LEU A 3 -36.90 4.06 -2.84
CA LEU A 3 -36.57 3.71 -4.25
C LEU A 3 -35.08 3.50 -4.52
N LYS A 4 -34.18 4.22 -3.83
CA LYS A 4 -32.72 3.98 -3.96
C LYS A 4 -32.27 2.70 -3.29
N ASN A 5 -32.94 2.29 -2.22
CA ASN A 5 -32.65 1.03 -1.53
C ASN A 5 -33.15 -0.17 -2.34
N SER A 6 -34.35 -0.10 -2.96
CA SER A 6 -34.90 -1.17 -3.79
C SER A 6 -34.03 -1.41 -5.04
N LEU A 7 -33.56 -0.34 -5.70
CA LEU A 7 -32.65 -0.46 -6.86
C LEU A 7 -31.29 -1.07 -6.45
N SER A 8 -30.82 -0.79 -5.26
CA SER A 8 -29.59 -1.37 -4.71
C SER A 8 -29.74 -2.87 -4.43
N TYR A 9 -30.86 -3.31 -3.86
CA TYR A 9 -31.15 -4.72 -3.61
C TYR A 9 -31.33 -5.51 -4.92
N PHE A 10 -32.00 -4.91 -5.90
CA PHE A 10 -32.20 -5.49 -7.22
C PHE A 10 -30.86 -5.71 -7.93
N ASN A 11 -29.98 -4.70 -7.93
CA ASN A 11 -28.63 -4.82 -8.51
C ASN A 11 -27.78 -5.85 -7.76
N GLN A 12 -27.88 -5.97 -6.44
CA GLN A 12 -27.18 -6.98 -5.67
C GLN A 12 -27.66 -8.40 -5.99
N PHE A 13 -28.96 -8.59 -6.18
CA PHE A 13 -29.57 -9.86 -6.55
C PHE A 13 -29.12 -10.31 -7.95
N PHE A 14 -29.17 -9.42 -8.95
CA PHE A 14 -28.65 -9.70 -10.29
C PHE A 14 -27.16 -10.02 -10.28
N PHE A 15 -26.38 -9.27 -9.52
CA PHE A 15 -24.95 -9.54 -9.38
C PHE A 15 -24.67 -10.91 -8.74
N PHE A 16 -25.47 -11.28 -7.75
CA PHE A 16 -25.39 -12.61 -7.14
C PHE A 16 -25.70 -13.73 -8.15
N ILE A 17 -26.83 -13.64 -8.87
CA ILE A 17 -27.20 -14.62 -9.91
C ILE A 17 -26.11 -14.72 -10.97
N PHE A 18 -25.66 -13.58 -11.47
CA PHE A 18 -24.61 -13.53 -12.48
C PHE A 18 -23.31 -14.23 -11.99
N ASN A 19 -22.92 -14.02 -10.74
CA ASN A 19 -21.77 -14.70 -10.16
C ASN A 19 -21.97 -16.21 -10.02
N GLN A 20 -23.18 -16.68 -9.70
CA GLN A 20 -23.48 -18.13 -9.64
C GLN A 20 -23.43 -18.77 -11.03
N VAL A 21 -24.08 -18.17 -12.02
CA VAL A 21 -24.03 -18.63 -13.42
C VAL A 21 -22.60 -18.68 -13.92
N ARG A 22 -21.81 -17.65 -13.62
CA ARG A 22 -20.41 -17.61 -14.00
C ARG A 22 -19.58 -18.70 -13.32
N LYS A 23 -19.76 -18.91 -12.02
CA LYS A 23 -19.09 -19.98 -11.29
C LYS A 23 -19.39 -21.34 -11.91
N PHE A 24 -20.63 -21.54 -12.32
CA PHE A 24 -21.04 -22.77 -13.04
C PHE A 24 -20.33 -22.87 -14.40
N TYR A 25 -20.31 -21.79 -15.19
CA TYR A 25 -19.60 -21.75 -16.47
C TYR A 25 -18.11 -22.05 -16.31
N LEU A 26 -17.41 -21.42 -15.36
CA LEU A 26 -15.98 -21.64 -15.13
C LEU A 26 -15.63 -23.07 -14.72
N ASN A 27 -16.58 -23.80 -14.11
CA ASN A 27 -16.41 -25.23 -13.78
C ASN A 27 -16.81 -26.18 -14.91
N SER A 28 -17.31 -25.65 -16.04
CA SER A 28 -17.79 -26.47 -17.16
C SER A 28 -16.67 -27.04 -18.02
N LYS A 29 -16.96 -28.15 -18.72
CA LYS A 29 -16.04 -28.69 -19.74
C LYS A 29 -15.79 -27.68 -20.88
N ILE A 30 -16.82 -26.90 -21.25
CA ILE A 30 -16.75 -25.87 -22.31
C ILE A 30 -15.66 -24.86 -21.96
N TYR A 31 -15.68 -24.31 -20.74
CA TYR A 31 -14.67 -23.37 -20.31
C TYR A 31 -13.27 -24.00 -20.22
N ASN A 32 -13.18 -25.20 -19.66
CA ASN A 32 -11.92 -25.92 -19.58
C ASN A 32 -11.31 -26.16 -20.97
N ASN A 33 -12.10 -26.55 -21.97
CA ASN A 33 -11.62 -26.72 -23.34
C ASN A 33 -11.18 -25.37 -23.95
N LYS A 34 -11.94 -24.30 -23.73
CA LYS A 34 -11.58 -22.96 -24.21
C LYS A 34 -10.21 -22.51 -23.74
N ILE A 35 -9.90 -22.65 -22.45
CA ILE A 35 -8.61 -22.22 -21.90
C ILE A 35 -7.47 -23.21 -22.19
N SER A 36 -7.78 -24.42 -22.59
CA SER A 36 -6.79 -25.46 -22.96
C SER A 36 -6.33 -25.37 -24.41
N ILE A 37 -6.80 -24.38 -25.18
CA ILE A 37 -6.25 -24.08 -26.51
C ILE A 37 -4.91 -23.39 -26.32
N ILE A 38 -3.84 -24.15 -26.46
CA ILE A 38 -2.45 -23.74 -26.26
C ILE A 38 -1.63 -24.04 -27.52
N ASN A 39 -0.52 -23.35 -27.68
CA ASN A 39 0.49 -23.72 -28.67
C ASN A 39 1.47 -24.70 -28.04
N GLU A 40 2.00 -25.62 -28.83
CA GLU A 40 2.97 -26.61 -28.36
C GLU A 40 4.37 -26.00 -28.26
N ASN A 41 4.49 -24.85 -27.58
CA ASN A 41 5.75 -24.15 -27.37
C ASN A 41 6.35 -24.55 -26.03
N ASN A 42 7.62 -24.88 -26.02
CA ASN A 42 8.39 -25.10 -24.83
C ASN A 42 8.83 -23.77 -24.22
N LEU A 43 9.19 -23.79 -22.93
CA LEU A 43 9.70 -22.64 -22.21
C LEU A 43 11.08 -22.23 -22.75
N GLU A 44 11.14 -21.13 -23.52
CA GLU A 44 12.34 -20.60 -24.17
C GLU A 44 13.05 -19.56 -23.28
N TYR A 45 12.35 -18.47 -22.93
CA TYR A 45 12.92 -17.43 -22.07
C TYR A 45 12.85 -17.82 -20.60
N LYS A 46 14.02 -17.76 -19.95
CA LYS A 46 14.21 -18.10 -18.55
C LYS A 46 14.75 -16.87 -17.82
N THR A 47 13.88 -16.21 -17.09
CA THR A 47 14.28 -15.01 -16.34
C THR A 47 15.22 -15.34 -15.18
N SER A 48 16.11 -14.41 -14.86
CA SER A 48 16.95 -14.50 -13.68
C SER A 48 16.12 -14.44 -12.40
N SER A 49 16.25 -15.44 -11.53
CA SER A 49 15.59 -15.46 -10.22
C SER A 49 16.03 -14.29 -9.33
N SER A 50 17.20 -13.72 -9.56
CA SER A 50 17.72 -12.55 -8.84
C SER A 50 16.88 -11.29 -9.04
N LEU A 51 16.13 -11.18 -10.14
CA LEU A 51 15.21 -10.07 -10.36
C LEU A 51 14.05 -10.05 -9.36
N LEU A 52 13.68 -11.19 -8.82
CA LEU A 52 12.59 -11.32 -7.83
C LEU A 52 13.06 -11.18 -6.37
N ASP A 53 14.35 -11.00 -6.14
CA ASP A 53 14.91 -10.80 -4.80
C ASP A 53 14.25 -9.63 -4.05
N CYS A 54 13.75 -8.60 -4.75
CA CYS A 54 13.03 -7.47 -4.14
C CYS A 54 11.70 -7.85 -3.47
N PHE A 55 11.13 -9.02 -3.78
CA PHE A 55 9.90 -9.52 -3.16
C PHE A 55 10.14 -10.43 -1.96
N ILE A 56 11.38 -10.93 -1.81
CA ILE A 56 11.74 -11.87 -0.75
C ILE A 56 12.09 -11.07 0.50
N LYS A 57 11.20 -11.12 1.49
CA LYS A 57 11.50 -10.60 2.82
C LYS A 57 12.33 -11.64 3.59
N TYR A 58 13.63 -11.33 3.79
CA TYR A 58 14.58 -12.11 4.61
C TYR A 58 15.07 -13.45 4.06
N LYS A 59 16.25 -13.40 3.46
CA LYS A 59 17.05 -14.56 3.06
C LYS A 59 17.72 -15.31 4.23
N LYS A 60 17.33 -15.13 5.47
CA LYS A 60 18.15 -15.63 6.59
C LYS A 60 18.18 -17.14 6.78
N ASN A 61 17.22 -17.89 6.26
CA ASN A 61 17.28 -19.36 6.29
C ASN A 61 16.65 -19.92 5.01
N LYS A 62 17.48 -20.19 4.01
CA LYS A 62 17.06 -21.00 2.88
C LYS A 62 16.76 -22.41 3.40
N LYS A 63 15.52 -22.87 3.18
CA LYS A 63 15.06 -24.19 3.64
C LYS A 63 15.35 -25.24 2.58
N ASN A 64 15.76 -26.42 3.01
CA ASN A 64 15.87 -27.60 2.17
C ASN A 64 14.52 -28.33 2.14
N ILE A 65 14.07 -28.82 0.96
CA ILE A 65 12.81 -29.59 0.85
C ILE A 65 13.15 -31.08 0.97
N GLU A 66 13.60 -31.53 2.09
CA GLU A 66 13.88 -32.96 2.29
C GLU A 66 12.70 -33.75 2.92
N ASP A 67 11.73 -33.05 3.58
CA ASP A 67 10.76 -33.70 4.46
C ASP A 67 9.29 -33.35 4.20
N PHE A 68 8.82 -33.30 2.96
CA PHE A 68 7.41 -33.11 2.73
C PHE A 68 6.69 -34.41 2.33
N SER A 69 5.82 -34.93 3.22
CA SER A 69 4.78 -35.89 2.82
C SER A 69 3.74 -35.18 1.95
N LEU A 70 3.89 -35.30 0.63
CA LEU A 70 3.28 -34.41 -0.38
C LEU A 70 1.77 -34.54 -0.56
N ASN A 71 1.18 -35.66 -0.19
CA ASN A 71 -0.21 -35.95 -0.56
C ASN A 71 -1.27 -35.25 0.30
N GLU A 72 -0.95 -34.87 1.52
CA GLU A 72 -1.91 -34.24 2.44
C GLU A 72 -1.85 -32.71 2.46
N ILE A 73 -0.76 -32.12 2.00
CA ILE A 73 -0.49 -30.68 2.11
C ILE A 73 -1.53 -29.86 1.32
N TRP A 74 -1.86 -30.29 0.09
CA TRP A 74 -2.74 -29.53 -0.81
C TRP A 74 -4.21 -29.53 -0.37
N PHE A 75 -4.63 -30.51 0.42
CA PHE A 75 -6.01 -30.72 0.83
C PHE A 75 -6.27 -30.37 2.30
N ASN A 76 -5.29 -29.82 3.00
CA ASN A 76 -5.46 -29.46 4.40
C ASN A 76 -6.47 -28.31 4.56
N LYS A 77 -7.71 -28.67 4.95
CA LYS A 77 -8.83 -27.75 5.18
C LYS A 77 -8.63 -26.83 6.39
N ASN A 78 -7.67 -27.13 7.25
CA ASN A 78 -7.41 -26.39 8.49
C ASN A 78 -6.42 -25.22 8.30
N LEU A 79 -5.88 -25.05 7.09
CA LEU A 79 -4.98 -23.93 6.80
C LEU A 79 -5.70 -22.58 6.92
N LYS A 80 -5.09 -21.64 7.63
CA LYS A 80 -5.54 -20.25 7.59
C LYS A 80 -5.47 -19.73 6.15
N LYS A 81 -6.39 -18.85 5.80
CA LYS A 81 -6.50 -18.31 4.42
C LYS A 81 -5.17 -17.79 3.84
N ASN A 82 -4.35 -17.16 4.66
CA ASN A 82 -3.04 -16.64 4.21
C ASN A 82 -2.04 -17.75 3.96
N ASP A 83 -2.03 -18.80 4.78
CA ASP A 83 -1.13 -19.95 4.62
C ASP A 83 -1.52 -20.76 3.39
N TYR A 84 -2.84 -20.92 3.15
CA TYR A 84 -3.36 -21.51 1.92
C TYR A 84 -2.91 -20.73 0.68
N LYS A 85 -3.05 -19.39 0.68
CA LYS A 85 -2.58 -18.54 -0.41
C LYS A 85 -1.08 -18.67 -0.64
N ASN A 86 -0.29 -18.65 0.43
CA ASN A 86 1.16 -18.79 0.35
C ASN A 86 1.57 -20.15 -0.25
N LEU A 87 0.93 -21.23 0.21
CA LEU A 87 1.19 -22.57 -0.28
C LEU A 87 0.93 -22.69 -1.78
N HIS A 88 -0.28 -22.31 -2.23
CA HIS A 88 -0.70 -22.48 -3.62
C HIS A 88 -0.15 -21.43 -4.59
N SER A 89 0.42 -20.32 -4.09
CA SER A 89 1.10 -19.31 -4.90
C SER A 89 2.53 -19.69 -5.30
N PHE A 90 3.13 -20.65 -4.63
CA PHE A 90 4.52 -21.09 -4.83
C PHE A 90 5.58 -19.99 -4.67
N PHE A 91 5.25 -18.82 -4.12
CA PHE A 91 6.27 -17.79 -3.83
C PHE A 91 7.33 -18.24 -2.84
N TRP A 92 7.06 -19.29 -2.05
CA TRP A 92 8.04 -19.91 -1.17
C TRP A 92 9.23 -20.54 -1.94
N LEU A 93 9.10 -20.83 -3.25
CA LEU A 93 10.21 -21.27 -4.10
C LEU A 93 11.39 -20.31 -4.07
N PHE A 94 11.15 -19.00 -3.93
CA PHE A 94 12.20 -18.00 -3.81
C PHE A 94 12.99 -18.06 -2.50
N THR A 95 12.47 -18.78 -1.50
CA THR A 95 13.16 -19.01 -0.22
C THR A 95 14.02 -20.26 -0.21
N LEU A 96 13.95 -21.06 -1.27
CA LEU A 96 14.75 -22.27 -1.40
C LEU A 96 16.18 -21.98 -1.85
N ASP A 97 17.11 -22.83 -1.42
CA ASP A 97 18.44 -22.82 -1.98
C ASP A 97 18.43 -23.43 -3.40
N LEU A 98 19.26 -22.90 -4.29
CA LEU A 98 19.51 -23.49 -5.63
C LEU A 98 20.14 -24.88 -5.57
N ILE A 99 20.67 -25.26 -4.39
CA ILE A 99 21.19 -26.61 -4.07
C ILE A 99 20.03 -27.59 -3.77
N SER A 100 18.81 -27.10 -3.55
CA SER A 100 17.64 -27.96 -3.32
C SER A 100 17.45 -28.96 -4.45
N SER A 101 17.13 -30.19 -4.11
CA SER A 101 16.93 -31.26 -5.08
C SER A 101 15.90 -30.88 -6.13
N LYS A 102 16.35 -30.68 -7.38
CA LYS A 102 15.47 -30.43 -8.53
C LYS A 102 14.37 -31.50 -8.64
N LYS A 103 14.72 -32.76 -8.40
CA LYS A 103 13.78 -33.89 -8.43
C LYS A 103 12.64 -33.72 -7.43
N ASN A 104 12.96 -33.27 -6.20
CA ASN A 104 11.95 -33.06 -5.17
C ASN A 104 11.01 -31.90 -5.54
N VAL A 105 11.57 -30.76 -6.00
CA VAL A 105 10.76 -29.61 -6.44
C VAL A 105 9.85 -29.99 -7.61
N GLN A 106 10.39 -30.69 -8.62
CA GLN A 106 9.61 -31.13 -9.79
C GLN A 106 8.54 -32.17 -9.39
N SER A 107 8.82 -33.07 -8.44
CA SER A 107 7.85 -34.00 -7.89
C SER A 107 6.69 -33.27 -7.19
N VAL A 108 7.01 -32.25 -6.38
CA VAL A 108 6.02 -31.40 -5.71
C VAL A 108 5.12 -30.70 -6.73
N ILE A 109 5.72 -30.13 -7.77
CA ILE A 109 4.98 -29.44 -8.83
C ILE A 109 4.11 -30.43 -9.61
N LEU A 110 4.65 -31.59 -9.99
CA LEU A 110 3.91 -32.63 -10.70
C LEU A 110 2.70 -33.13 -9.89
N ASN A 111 2.90 -33.35 -8.60
CA ASN A 111 1.81 -33.73 -7.70
C ASN A 111 0.75 -32.63 -7.65
N TRP A 112 1.14 -31.36 -7.55
CA TRP A 112 0.20 -30.24 -7.58
C TRP A 112 -0.54 -30.17 -8.92
N ILE A 113 0.11 -30.35 -10.06
CA ILE A 113 -0.48 -30.36 -11.41
C ILE A 113 -1.55 -31.44 -11.49
N ASN A 114 -1.23 -32.66 -11.09
CA ASN A 114 -2.16 -33.80 -11.16
C ASN A 114 -3.45 -33.55 -10.37
N ASN A 115 -3.38 -32.83 -9.26
CA ASN A 115 -4.51 -32.53 -8.38
C ASN A 115 -5.25 -31.23 -8.72
N ASN A 116 -4.64 -30.28 -9.44
CA ASN A 116 -5.17 -28.93 -9.62
C ASN A 116 -5.16 -28.43 -11.08
N HIS A 117 -5.05 -29.33 -12.06
CA HIS A 117 -5.04 -28.97 -13.50
C HIS A 117 -6.38 -28.43 -14.02
N LYS A 118 -7.48 -28.68 -13.30
CA LYS A 118 -8.80 -28.12 -13.60
C LYS A 118 -9.02 -26.84 -12.84
N TYR A 119 -9.87 -25.97 -13.38
CA TYR A 119 -10.29 -24.77 -12.70
C TYR A 119 -10.82 -25.08 -11.30
N ASN A 120 -10.36 -24.28 -10.34
CA ASN A 120 -10.84 -24.25 -8.96
C ASN A 120 -10.85 -22.81 -8.49
N ASN A 121 -11.98 -22.34 -7.97
CA ASN A 121 -12.18 -20.95 -7.59
C ASN A 121 -11.22 -20.41 -6.51
N LEU A 122 -10.60 -21.28 -5.72
CA LEU A 122 -9.61 -20.90 -4.71
C LEU A 122 -8.19 -20.85 -5.29
N ASN A 123 -7.77 -21.95 -5.94
CA ASN A 123 -6.39 -22.09 -6.44
C ASN A 123 -6.14 -21.29 -7.73
N TRP A 124 -7.22 -20.94 -8.46
CA TRP A 124 -7.18 -20.17 -9.69
C TRP A 124 -7.63 -18.72 -9.48
N ASP A 125 -7.73 -18.27 -8.23
CA ASP A 125 -7.87 -16.83 -7.91
C ASP A 125 -6.70 -16.05 -8.52
N VAL A 126 -7.01 -14.88 -9.10
CA VAL A 126 -6.05 -14.07 -9.88
C VAL A 126 -4.73 -13.83 -9.11
N ASP A 127 -4.80 -13.49 -7.82
CA ASP A 127 -3.63 -13.25 -6.97
C ASP A 127 -2.75 -14.51 -6.83
N ILE A 128 -3.36 -15.65 -6.51
CA ILE A 128 -2.66 -16.92 -6.27
C ILE A 128 -2.04 -17.46 -7.56
N LEU A 129 -2.85 -17.51 -8.62
CA LEU A 129 -2.46 -18.07 -9.92
C LEU A 129 -1.34 -17.23 -10.54
N SER A 130 -1.46 -15.91 -10.53
CA SER A 130 -0.44 -15.03 -11.11
C SER A 130 0.92 -15.18 -10.42
N LYS A 131 0.91 -15.24 -9.09
CA LYS A 131 2.13 -15.49 -8.32
C LYS A 131 2.75 -16.85 -8.66
N ARG A 132 1.93 -17.89 -8.80
CA ARG A 132 2.39 -19.23 -9.17
C ARG A 132 3.06 -19.24 -10.53
N VAL A 133 2.43 -18.63 -11.55
CA VAL A 133 3.01 -18.51 -12.89
C VAL A 133 4.38 -17.81 -12.82
N ILE A 134 4.45 -16.66 -12.13
CA ILE A 134 5.71 -15.93 -11.94
C ILE A 134 6.74 -16.82 -11.22
N ALA A 135 6.35 -17.47 -10.12
CA ALA A 135 7.27 -18.29 -9.32
C ALA A 135 7.82 -19.48 -10.10
N TRP A 136 6.97 -20.17 -10.86
CA TRP A 136 7.39 -21.35 -11.62
C TRP A 136 8.34 -21.00 -12.77
N ILE A 137 8.02 -19.98 -13.58
CA ILE A 137 8.87 -19.54 -14.68
C ILE A 137 10.19 -18.95 -14.15
N SER A 138 10.15 -18.11 -13.13
CA SER A 138 11.34 -17.44 -12.61
C SER A 138 12.32 -18.37 -11.89
N ASN A 139 11.85 -19.51 -11.41
CA ASN A 139 12.71 -20.54 -10.80
C ASN A 139 12.97 -21.71 -11.75
N SER A 140 12.93 -21.51 -13.07
CA SER A 140 13.07 -22.56 -14.09
C SER A 140 14.29 -23.47 -13.89
N LYS A 141 15.37 -22.98 -13.30
CA LYS A 141 16.55 -23.78 -12.94
C LYS A 141 16.24 -24.97 -12.05
N ILE A 142 15.26 -24.85 -11.15
CA ILE A 142 14.85 -25.94 -10.23
C ILE A 142 13.49 -26.53 -10.58
N THR A 143 12.62 -25.76 -11.26
CA THR A 143 11.26 -26.20 -11.59
C THR A 143 11.17 -26.90 -12.93
N TYR A 144 12.06 -26.63 -13.89
CA TYR A 144 11.92 -27.06 -15.29
C TYR A 144 13.17 -27.75 -15.85
N GLU A 145 14.37 -27.22 -15.59
CA GLU A 145 15.60 -27.73 -16.21
C GLU A 145 15.91 -29.16 -15.77
N ASN A 146 16.44 -29.96 -16.74
CA ASN A 146 16.80 -31.36 -16.56
C ASN A 146 15.64 -32.27 -16.15
N SER A 147 14.39 -31.87 -16.41
CA SER A 147 13.20 -32.73 -16.29
C SER A 147 12.98 -33.54 -17.57
N ASN A 148 12.18 -34.61 -17.47
CA ASN A 148 11.80 -35.41 -18.64
C ASN A 148 10.72 -34.70 -19.46
N GLU A 149 10.55 -35.10 -20.74
CA GLU A 149 9.62 -34.46 -21.67
C GLU A 149 8.16 -34.53 -21.19
N SER A 150 7.72 -35.65 -20.65
CA SER A 150 6.33 -35.77 -20.12
C SER A 150 6.02 -34.80 -18.97
N TYR A 151 7.02 -34.46 -18.15
CA TYR A 151 6.88 -33.41 -17.14
C TYR A 151 6.79 -32.04 -17.78
N LYS A 152 7.68 -31.73 -18.75
CA LYS A 152 7.70 -30.44 -19.46
C LYS A 152 6.36 -30.18 -20.16
N GLU A 153 5.83 -31.15 -20.90
CA GLU A 153 4.53 -31.05 -21.56
C GLU A 153 3.41 -30.67 -20.57
N LYS A 154 3.36 -31.34 -19.41
CA LYS A 154 2.36 -31.04 -18.37
C LYS A 154 2.56 -29.66 -17.76
N PHE A 155 3.80 -29.29 -17.51
CA PHE A 155 4.17 -27.99 -16.94
C PHE A 155 3.80 -26.85 -17.90
N ASP A 156 4.24 -26.93 -19.17
CA ASP A 156 4.02 -25.92 -20.19
C ASP A 156 2.52 -25.79 -20.52
N SER A 157 1.84 -26.91 -20.70
CA SER A 157 0.40 -26.94 -20.93
C SER A 157 -0.38 -26.27 -19.80
N LEU A 158 -0.03 -26.55 -18.55
CA LEU A 158 -0.76 -25.94 -17.43
C LEU A 158 -0.46 -24.45 -17.29
N ILE A 159 0.79 -24.00 -17.45
CA ILE A 159 1.15 -22.57 -17.40
C ILE A 159 0.38 -21.80 -18.48
N GLN A 160 0.43 -22.22 -19.73
CA GLN A 160 -0.29 -21.56 -20.83
C GLN A 160 -1.81 -21.55 -20.59
N LYS A 161 -2.37 -22.64 -20.11
CA LYS A 161 -3.78 -22.73 -19.72
C LYS A 161 -4.14 -21.73 -18.60
N GLN A 162 -3.26 -21.55 -17.61
CA GLN A 162 -3.44 -20.58 -16.54
C GLN A 162 -3.35 -19.14 -17.06
N ILE A 163 -2.46 -18.84 -18.00
CA ILE A 163 -2.38 -17.53 -18.64
C ILE A 163 -3.64 -17.25 -19.46
N ASN A 164 -4.16 -18.21 -20.21
CA ASN A 164 -5.45 -18.10 -20.90
C ASN A 164 -6.60 -17.78 -19.93
N HIS A 165 -6.61 -18.42 -18.74
CA HIS A 165 -7.57 -18.09 -17.70
C HIS A 165 -7.39 -16.65 -17.19
N LEU A 166 -6.16 -16.19 -16.93
CA LEU A 166 -5.89 -14.81 -16.54
C LEU A 166 -6.42 -13.81 -17.56
N ILE A 167 -6.14 -13.99 -18.85
CA ILE A 167 -6.63 -13.12 -19.91
C ILE A 167 -8.16 -13.01 -19.91
N ASN A 168 -8.86 -14.12 -19.67
CA ASN A 168 -10.33 -14.13 -19.62
C ASN A 168 -10.91 -13.47 -18.34
N GLU A 169 -10.21 -13.55 -17.20
CA GLU A 169 -10.78 -13.19 -15.89
C GLU A 169 -10.19 -11.92 -15.26
N ILE A 170 -8.99 -11.51 -15.65
CA ILE A 170 -8.25 -10.44 -14.99
C ILE A 170 -9.01 -9.10 -14.91
N ASN A 171 -9.79 -8.77 -15.94
CA ASN A 171 -10.60 -7.55 -15.95
C ASN A 171 -11.71 -7.54 -14.89
N ARG A 172 -12.09 -8.72 -14.38
CA ARG A 172 -13.12 -8.90 -13.35
C ARG A 172 -12.55 -8.87 -11.94
N SER A 173 -11.23 -8.95 -11.80
CA SER A 173 -10.62 -8.79 -10.48
C SER A 173 -11.05 -7.46 -9.86
N LYS A 174 -11.45 -7.50 -8.61
CA LYS A 174 -11.89 -6.36 -7.84
C LYS A 174 -10.72 -5.41 -7.48
N TRP A 175 -9.53 -6.01 -7.30
CA TRP A 175 -8.36 -5.30 -6.83
C TRP A 175 -7.43 -4.98 -7.97
N VAL A 176 -7.03 -3.70 -8.09
CA VAL A 176 -6.10 -3.26 -9.13
C VAL A 176 -4.70 -3.85 -8.90
N ASP A 177 -4.32 -4.06 -7.65
CA ASP A 177 -3.06 -4.70 -7.28
C ASP A 177 -2.99 -6.14 -7.78
N ASP A 178 -4.09 -6.92 -7.68
CA ASP A 178 -4.17 -8.27 -8.26
C ASP A 178 -4.07 -8.23 -9.79
N LYS A 179 -4.71 -7.21 -10.43
CA LYS A 179 -4.57 -7.01 -11.89
C LYS A 179 -3.14 -6.72 -12.29
N MET A 180 -2.38 -5.97 -11.47
CA MET A 180 -0.98 -5.68 -11.75
C MET A 180 -0.14 -6.96 -11.71
N ILE A 181 -0.32 -7.81 -10.70
CA ILE A 181 0.38 -9.09 -10.60
C ILE A 181 0.02 -9.99 -11.78
N GLY A 182 -1.29 -10.06 -12.13
CA GLY A 182 -1.77 -10.83 -13.28
C GLY A 182 -1.23 -10.32 -14.61
N CYS A 183 -1.14 -9.00 -14.77
CA CYS A 183 -0.51 -8.37 -15.93
C CYS A 183 0.96 -8.79 -16.07
N ALA A 184 1.72 -8.74 -14.97
CA ALA A 184 3.11 -9.18 -14.96
C ALA A 184 3.25 -10.68 -15.29
N ALA A 185 2.35 -11.53 -14.79
CA ALA A 185 2.34 -12.96 -15.11
C ALA A 185 2.05 -13.23 -16.59
N ILE A 186 1.11 -12.49 -17.19
CA ILE A 186 0.78 -12.60 -18.63
C ILE A 186 1.96 -12.16 -19.49
N ILE A 187 2.60 -11.03 -19.16
CA ILE A 187 3.78 -10.54 -19.88
C ILE A 187 4.92 -11.56 -19.79
N LEU A 188 5.22 -12.05 -18.59
CA LEU A 188 6.26 -13.07 -18.40
C LEU A 188 5.97 -14.33 -19.18
N GLY A 189 4.71 -14.78 -19.22
CA GLY A 189 4.31 -15.92 -20.02
C GLY A 189 4.46 -15.70 -21.52
N GLY A 190 4.12 -14.50 -22.02
CA GLY A 190 4.32 -14.11 -23.41
C GLY A 190 5.80 -14.14 -23.83
N LEU A 191 6.69 -13.69 -22.94
CA LEU A 191 8.14 -13.77 -23.14
C LEU A 191 8.64 -15.22 -23.06
N ALA A 192 8.18 -15.95 -22.05
CA ALA A 192 8.65 -17.31 -21.76
C ALA A 192 8.32 -18.33 -22.86
N TYR A 193 7.17 -18.18 -23.52
CA TYR A 193 6.70 -19.08 -24.58
C TYR A 193 6.76 -18.47 -25.98
N ASN A 194 7.40 -17.31 -26.13
CA ASN A 194 7.48 -16.56 -27.39
C ASN A 194 6.11 -16.29 -28.04
N GLU A 195 5.09 -16.07 -27.20
CA GLU A 195 3.70 -15.80 -27.60
C GLU A 195 3.46 -14.29 -27.68
N LYS A 196 4.02 -13.64 -28.75
CA LYS A 196 4.01 -12.18 -28.90
C LYS A 196 2.57 -11.65 -29.03
N ASP A 197 1.83 -12.09 -30.02
CA ASP A 197 0.52 -11.50 -30.37
C ASP A 197 -0.54 -11.79 -29.31
N LYS A 198 -0.53 -12.98 -28.72
CA LYS A 198 -1.59 -13.43 -27.83
C LYS A 198 -1.39 -13.01 -26.38
N PHE A 199 -0.18 -13.16 -25.84
CA PHE A 199 0.11 -12.92 -24.43
C PHE A 199 0.85 -11.60 -24.19
N LEU A 200 1.97 -11.38 -24.89
CA LEU A 200 2.80 -10.21 -24.65
C LEU A 200 2.07 -8.91 -24.99
N ASP A 201 1.49 -8.80 -26.17
CA ASP A 201 0.75 -7.60 -26.61
C ASP A 201 -0.47 -7.33 -25.75
N TYR A 202 -1.22 -8.39 -25.38
CA TYR A 202 -2.31 -8.26 -24.44
C TYR A 202 -1.83 -7.73 -23.09
N GLY A 203 -0.73 -8.28 -22.56
CA GLY A 203 -0.13 -7.87 -21.29
C GLY A 203 0.34 -6.42 -21.30
N LEU A 204 1.06 -5.99 -22.35
CA LEU A 204 1.53 -4.61 -22.52
C LEU A 204 0.38 -3.60 -22.67
N ASN A 205 -0.66 -3.97 -23.42
CA ASN A 205 -1.87 -3.14 -23.54
C ASN A 205 -2.62 -3.02 -22.20
N LEU A 206 -2.68 -4.12 -21.43
CA LEU A 206 -3.26 -4.11 -20.08
C LEU A 206 -2.42 -3.24 -19.13
N LEU A 207 -1.10 -3.34 -19.20
CA LEU A 207 -0.18 -2.51 -18.40
C LEU A 207 -0.41 -1.02 -18.64
N LYS A 208 -0.51 -0.61 -19.91
CA LYS A 208 -0.83 0.77 -20.31
C LYS A 208 -2.16 1.24 -19.72
N LYS A 209 -3.19 0.37 -19.74
CA LYS A 209 -4.50 0.67 -19.14
C LYS A 209 -4.41 0.81 -17.60
N ILE A 210 -3.66 -0.06 -16.92
CA ILE A 210 -3.43 0.01 -15.46
C ILE A 210 -2.74 1.33 -15.10
N ILE A 211 -1.69 1.71 -15.81
CA ILE A 211 -0.96 2.96 -15.59
C ILE A 211 -1.92 4.16 -15.74
N LYS A 212 -2.63 4.27 -16.85
CA LYS A 212 -3.58 5.37 -17.10
C LYS A 212 -4.70 5.45 -16.05
N PHE A 213 -5.16 4.30 -15.55
CA PHE A 213 -6.20 4.24 -14.54
C PHE A 213 -5.69 4.63 -13.15
N SER A 214 -4.53 4.12 -12.73
CA SER A 214 -4.08 4.12 -11.33
C SER A 214 -3.23 5.32 -10.95
N PHE A 215 -2.59 6.00 -11.93
CA PHE A 215 -1.65 7.08 -11.67
C PHE A 215 -2.16 8.43 -12.18
N ASP A 216 -1.77 9.49 -11.50
CA ASP A 216 -2.00 10.88 -11.94
C ASP A 216 -0.96 11.30 -12.99
N LYS A 217 -0.96 12.58 -13.36
CA LYS A 217 -0.03 13.14 -14.35
C LYS A 217 1.42 13.22 -13.85
N GLU A 218 1.61 13.24 -12.55
CA GLU A 218 2.92 13.27 -11.89
C GLU A 218 3.45 11.85 -11.64
N GLY A 219 2.71 10.81 -12.06
CA GLY A 219 3.06 9.41 -11.86
C GLY A 219 2.87 8.93 -10.43
N PHE A 220 2.10 9.63 -9.59
CA PHE A 220 1.79 9.18 -8.25
C PHE A 220 0.48 8.38 -8.22
N PRO A 221 0.34 7.34 -7.34
CA PRO A 221 -0.92 6.61 -7.22
C PRO A 221 -2.09 7.52 -6.87
N LYS A 222 -3.17 7.51 -7.67
CA LYS A 222 -4.39 8.30 -7.42
C LYS A 222 -5.06 7.97 -6.09
N SER A 223 -4.75 6.82 -5.49
CA SER A 223 -5.18 6.45 -4.14
C SER A 223 -4.47 7.24 -3.05
N ARG A 224 -3.35 7.88 -3.37
CA ARG A 224 -2.41 8.51 -2.44
C ARG A 224 -1.80 7.54 -1.42
N ASN A 225 -1.85 6.24 -1.69
CA ASN A 225 -1.30 5.21 -0.82
C ASN A 225 0.19 5.00 -1.10
N ILE A 226 1.05 5.36 -0.14
CA ILE A 226 2.51 5.25 -0.24
C ILE A 226 2.95 3.78 -0.42
N LYS A 227 2.24 2.83 0.17
CA LYS A 227 2.53 1.40 0.01
C LYS A 227 2.36 0.94 -1.45
N GLN A 228 1.34 1.47 -2.15
CA GLN A 228 1.13 1.18 -3.57
C GLN A 228 2.26 1.72 -4.45
N LEU A 229 2.85 2.87 -4.10
CA LEU A 229 4.02 3.39 -4.80
C LEU A 229 5.14 2.34 -4.89
N ASN A 230 5.56 1.78 -3.75
CA ASN A 230 6.60 0.75 -3.70
C ASN A 230 6.19 -0.54 -4.43
N PHE A 231 4.92 -0.92 -4.29
CA PHE A 231 4.37 -2.10 -4.94
C PHE A 231 4.45 -1.98 -6.48
N TYR A 232 3.96 -0.89 -7.05
CA TYR A 232 3.96 -0.70 -8.49
C TYR A 232 5.37 -0.49 -9.06
N LEU A 233 6.22 0.27 -8.38
CA LEU A 233 7.60 0.49 -8.82
C LEU A 233 8.35 -0.83 -8.97
N LYS A 234 8.18 -1.77 -8.02
CA LYS A 234 8.78 -3.10 -8.09
C LYS A 234 8.31 -3.88 -9.32
N TYR A 235 7.01 -3.91 -9.59
CA TYR A 235 6.49 -4.66 -10.73
C TYR A 235 6.84 -4.02 -12.06
N PHE A 236 6.85 -2.68 -12.17
CA PHE A 236 7.25 -2.01 -13.40
C PHE A 236 8.72 -2.22 -13.73
N ILE A 237 9.61 -2.13 -12.72
CA ILE A 237 11.02 -2.45 -12.90
C ILE A 237 11.18 -3.92 -13.32
N LEU A 238 10.48 -4.84 -12.68
CA LEU A 238 10.54 -6.26 -12.99
C LEU A 238 10.15 -6.53 -14.45
N ILE A 239 9.03 -5.97 -14.91
CA ILE A 239 8.58 -6.10 -16.31
C ILE A 239 9.60 -5.51 -17.27
N ARG A 240 10.14 -4.32 -16.96
CA ARG A 240 11.17 -3.67 -17.78
C ARG A 240 12.43 -4.53 -17.92
N GLU A 241 12.90 -5.09 -16.81
CA GLU A 241 14.09 -5.93 -16.83
C GLU A 241 13.84 -7.27 -17.58
N TRP A 242 12.64 -7.86 -17.49
CA TRP A 242 12.28 -9.03 -18.29
C TRP A 242 12.28 -8.73 -19.79
N LEU A 243 11.70 -7.60 -20.21
CA LEU A 243 11.73 -7.15 -21.62
C LEU A 243 13.16 -6.95 -22.09
N LYS A 244 14.02 -6.34 -21.26
CA LYS A 244 15.43 -6.13 -21.56
C LYS A 244 16.20 -7.45 -21.68
N GLU A 245 16.06 -8.37 -20.71
CA GLU A 245 16.75 -9.69 -20.76
C GLU A 245 16.32 -10.51 -21.97
N SER A 246 15.05 -10.44 -22.36
CA SER A 246 14.50 -11.16 -23.51
C SER A 246 14.68 -10.43 -24.86
N GLN A 247 15.42 -9.32 -24.88
CA GLN A 247 15.70 -8.50 -26.08
C GLN A 247 14.43 -7.99 -26.79
N ASN A 248 13.36 -7.74 -26.04
CA ASN A 248 12.15 -7.13 -26.53
C ASN A 248 12.17 -5.61 -26.34
N GLU A 249 11.43 -4.90 -27.17
CA GLU A 249 11.26 -3.45 -27.08
C GLU A 249 10.64 -3.05 -25.74
N ILE A 250 11.22 -2.04 -25.08
CA ILE A 250 10.70 -1.47 -23.84
C ILE A 250 9.81 -0.27 -24.20
N PRO A 251 8.49 -0.33 -23.92
CA PRO A 251 7.61 0.78 -24.22
C PRO A 251 7.99 2.05 -23.47
N GLU A 252 7.98 3.20 -24.14
CA GLU A 252 8.35 4.49 -23.55
C GLU A 252 7.51 4.82 -22.30
N TYR A 253 6.20 4.58 -22.32
CA TYR A 253 5.32 4.82 -21.17
C TYR A 253 5.75 4.05 -19.91
N LEU A 254 6.45 2.91 -20.07
CA LEU A 254 6.98 2.13 -18.94
C LEU A 254 8.23 2.80 -18.35
N ASN A 255 9.12 3.33 -19.18
CA ASN A 255 10.28 4.11 -18.73
C ASN A 255 9.83 5.39 -18.02
N GLU A 256 8.85 6.12 -18.59
CA GLU A 256 8.28 7.32 -17.99
C GLU A 256 7.69 7.08 -16.61
N ILE A 257 6.82 6.06 -16.45
CA ILE A 257 6.20 5.79 -15.17
C ILE A 257 7.21 5.31 -14.12
N ILE A 258 8.23 4.55 -14.50
CA ILE A 258 9.32 4.14 -13.60
C ILE A 258 10.10 5.37 -13.15
N PHE A 259 10.38 6.32 -14.04
CA PHE A 259 11.08 7.56 -13.71
C PHE A 259 10.30 8.37 -12.65
N HIS A 260 9.02 8.64 -12.88
CA HIS A 260 8.18 9.40 -11.96
C HIS A 260 7.99 8.70 -10.60
N LEU A 261 7.70 7.41 -10.61
CA LEU A 261 7.59 6.62 -9.37
C LEU A 261 8.93 6.55 -8.63
N GLY A 262 10.03 6.44 -9.36
CA GLY A 262 11.37 6.45 -8.78
C GLY A 262 11.71 7.77 -8.09
N GLN A 263 11.34 8.90 -8.69
CA GLN A 263 11.47 10.22 -8.06
C GLN A 263 10.63 10.32 -6.78
N ALA A 264 9.38 9.83 -6.82
CA ALA A 264 8.51 9.79 -5.65
C ALA A 264 9.06 8.87 -4.55
N TYR A 265 9.57 7.70 -4.92
CA TYR A 265 10.23 6.77 -4.01
C TYR A 265 11.44 7.41 -3.32
N PHE A 266 12.31 8.06 -4.11
CA PHE A 266 13.48 8.76 -3.60
C PHE A 266 13.09 9.83 -2.58
N LEU A 267 12.10 10.67 -2.89
CA LEU A 267 11.66 11.71 -1.98
C LEU A 267 11.15 11.13 -0.65
N ILE A 268 10.36 10.07 -0.70
CA ILE A 268 9.72 9.50 0.48
C ILE A 268 10.70 8.67 1.33
N HIS A 269 11.56 7.87 0.71
CA HIS A 269 12.32 6.83 1.42
C HIS A 269 13.81 7.09 1.58
N LYS A 270 14.44 7.93 0.72
CA LYS A 270 15.89 8.12 0.81
C LYS A 270 16.31 8.79 2.14
N ASN A 271 17.33 8.23 2.75
CA ASN A 271 17.90 8.68 4.03
C ASN A 271 16.93 8.61 5.22
N ILE A 272 15.93 7.74 5.15
CA ILE A 272 14.99 7.47 6.24
C ILE A 272 14.82 5.97 6.36
N ASP A 273 15.19 5.41 7.51
CA ASP A 273 14.94 3.99 7.82
C ASP A 273 13.52 3.76 8.33
N GLU A 274 12.81 4.81 8.70
CA GLU A 274 11.43 4.79 9.16
C GLU A 274 10.44 5.05 8.02
N THR A 275 9.20 4.68 8.22
CA THR A 275 8.13 4.82 7.23
C THR A 275 7.08 5.82 7.68
N PHE A 276 6.73 6.79 6.85
CA PHE A 276 5.59 7.67 7.11
C PHE A 276 4.27 6.92 7.05
N LEU A 277 3.41 7.11 8.05
CA LEU A 277 2.16 6.35 8.24
C LEU A 277 0.94 7.12 7.71
N PHE A 278 0.99 7.51 6.43
CA PHE A 278 -0.13 8.13 5.74
C PHE A 278 -0.86 7.12 4.85
N ASN A 279 -2.17 7.26 4.71
CA ASN A 279 -3.04 6.64 3.72
C ASN A 279 -2.69 5.19 3.36
N GLY A 280 -3.06 4.26 4.23
CA GLY A 280 -2.89 2.81 4.01
C GLY A 280 -1.49 2.28 4.25
N ASN A 281 -0.52 3.14 4.58
CA ASN A 281 0.84 2.71 4.84
C ASN A 281 1.03 2.10 6.23
N GLN A 282 2.07 1.30 6.37
CA GLN A 282 2.46 0.60 7.59
C GLN A 282 3.97 0.64 7.75
N VAL A 283 4.46 0.36 8.94
CA VAL A 283 5.91 0.17 9.16
C VAL A 283 6.41 -0.95 8.26
N SER A 284 7.33 -0.62 7.39
CA SER A 284 7.91 -1.54 6.42
C SER A 284 9.38 -1.20 6.25
N LYS A 285 10.24 -1.95 6.91
CA LYS A 285 11.69 -1.90 6.66
C LYS A 285 11.97 -2.74 5.41
N ASN A 286 12.51 -2.13 4.38
CA ASN A 286 12.94 -2.83 3.17
C ASN A 286 14.31 -2.30 2.68
N PRO A 287 15.37 -2.47 3.50
CA PRO A 287 16.71 -2.01 3.15
C PRO A 287 17.24 -2.69 1.88
N ASP A 288 16.76 -3.88 1.57
CA ASP A 288 17.21 -4.64 0.41
C ASP A 288 16.73 -4.04 -0.92
N PHE A 289 15.66 -3.24 -0.93
CA PHE A 289 15.14 -2.65 -2.16
C PHE A 289 16.05 -1.55 -2.72
N GLU A 290 16.67 -0.74 -1.89
CA GLU A 290 17.66 0.25 -2.37
C GLU A 290 18.88 -0.43 -2.98
N ASN A 291 19.37 -1.51 -2.36
CA ASN A 291 20.47 -2.30 -2.91
C ASN A 291 20.07 -2.98 -4.24
N TYR A 292 18.83 -3.44 -4.34
CA TYR A 292 18.26 -3.97 -5.57
C TYR A 292 18.23 -2.92 -6.69
N LEU A 293 17.76 -1.70 -6.42
CA LEU A 293 17.74 -0.60 -7.37
C LEU A 293 19.15 -0.25 -7.85
N LYS A 294 20.11 -0.11 -6.93
CA LYS A 294 21.51 0.19 -7.25
C LYS A 294 22.13 -0.89 -8.13
N ARG A 295 21.89 -2.17 -7.83
CA ARG A 295 22.38 -3.32 -8.62
C ARG A 295 21.87 -3.29 -10.06
N LEU A 296 20.63 -2.84 -10.28
CA LEU A 296 20.04 -2.70 -11.61
C LEU A 296 20.35 -1.38 -12.30
N GLY A 297 21.15 -0.50 -11.67
CA GLY A 297 21.54 0.79 -12.23
C GLY A 297 20.51 1.90 -12.08
N TYR A 298 19.45 1.71 -11.27
CA TYR A 298 18.48 2.77 -10.99
C TYR A 298 19.02 3.76 -9.95
N ASN A 299 19.16 5.02 -10.36
CA ASN A 299 19.59 6.12 -9.49
C ASN A 299 18.61 7.28 -9.63
N PHE A 300 17.59 7.29 -8.80
CA PHE A 300 16.58 8.34 -8.80
C PHE A 300 17.04 9.56 -8.02
N LYS A 301 16.62 10.74 -8.48
CA LYS A 301 16.82 12.03 -7.80
C LYS A 301 15.50 12.79 -7.83
N ASN A 302 15.25 13.59 -6.82
CA ASN A 302 14.12 14.50 -6.78
C ASN A 302 14.52 15.75 -6.01
N GLU A 303 14.37 16.90 -6.62
CA GLU A 303 14.67 18.21 -6.04
C GLU A 303 13.42 18.90 -5.46
N ASN A 304 12.24 18.33 -5.72
CA ASN A 304 10.98 18.83 -5.19
C ASN A 304 10.81 18.43 -3.73
N ASN A 305 10.04 19.22 -2.99
CA ASN A 305 9.64 18.93 -1.61
C ASN A 305 8.22 18.39 -1.53
N GLU A 306 7.57 18.13 -2.65
CA GLU A 306 6.17 17.67 -2.72
C GLU A 306 6.01 16.53 -3.72
N VAL A 307 5.19 15.53 -3.33
CA VAL A 307 4.76 14.44 -4.20
C VAL A 307 3.41 13.88 -3.75
N GLY A 308 2.46 13.69 -4.68
CA GLY A 308 1.16 13.10 -4.39
C GLY A 308 0.36 13.84 -3.31
N GLY A 309 0.61 15.14 -3.12
CA GLY A 309 0.03 15.97 -2.08
C GLY A 309 0.68 15.80 -0.70
N TYR A 310 1.81 15.11 -0.59
CA TYR A 310 2.64 15.07 0.62
C TYR A 310 3.80 16.03 0.48
N ILE A 311 4.06 16.82 1.53
CA ILE A 311 5.29 17.60 1.66
C ILE A 311 6.28 16.79 2.47
N LEU A 312 7.54 16.80 2.03
CA LEU A 312 8.65 16.15 2.72
C LEU A 312 9.85 17.10 2.76
N LEU A 313 10.19 17.52 3.95
CA LEU A 313 11.34 18.39 4.23
C LEU A 313 12.34 17.61 5.07
N LYS A 314 13.59 17.52 4.61
CA LYS A 314 14.60 16.63 5.20
C LYS A 314 15.95 17.35 5.37
N ASN A 315 16.61 17.05 6.46
CA ASN A 315 18.03 17.33 6.67
C ASN A 315 18.72 16.10 7.26
N LYS A 316 19.98 16.24 7.71
CA LYS A 316 20.75 15.12 8.27
C LYS A 316 20.12 14.50 9.52
N LYS A 317 19.34 15.26 10.31
CA LYS A 317 18.81 14.82 11.60
C LYS A 317 17.30 14.64 11.58
N PHE A 318 16.58 15.40 10.76
CA PHE A 318 15.13 15.46 10.75
C PHE A 318 14.55 15.07 9.39
N ALA A 319 13.41 14.40 9.43
CA ALA A 319 12.50 14.33 8.31
C ALA A 319 11.11 14.76 8.81
N PHE A 320 10.54 15.74 8.14
CA PHE A 320 9.19 16.25 8.37
C PHE A 320 8.33 15.93 7.18
N ALA A 321 7.15 15.35 7.41
CA ALA A 321 6.16 15.12 6.37
C ALA A 321 4.80 15.63 6.81
N MET A 322 4.02 16.21 5.87
CA MET A 322 2.68 16.71 6.12
C MET A 322 1.74 16.36 4.96
N ASP A 323 0.52 15.92 5.27
CA ASP A 323 -0.52 15.62 4.27
C ASP A 323 -1.25 16.90 3.84
N LEU A 324 -0.89 17.42 2.66
CA LEU A 324 -1.49 18.61 2.03
C LEU A 324 -2.24 18.25 0.73
N GLY A 325 -2.73 17.04 0.61
CA GLY A 325 -3.47 16.60 -0.57
C GLY A 325 -4.98 16.53 -0.33
N SER A 326 -5.75 16.90 -1.34
CA SER A 326 -7.21 16.70 -1.35
C SER A 326 -7.56 15.20 -1.37
N THR A 327 -8.80 14.87 -1.00
CA THR A 327 -9.25 13.47 -1.06
C THR A 327 -9.23 12.92 -2.48
N PRO A 328 -8.85 11.66 -2.64
CA PRO A 328 -8.95 10.97 -3.92
C PRO A 328 -10.42 10.73 -4.30
N ASP A 329 -10.65 10.41 -5.58
CA ASP A 329 -11.95 9.93 -6.03
C ASP A 329 -12.39 8.69 -5.24
N LYS A 330 -13.70 8.52 -5.07
CA LYS A 330 -14.32 7.40 -4.33
C LYS A 330 -13.78 6.03 -4.76
N LYS A 331 -13.50 5.82 -6.04
CA LYS A 331 -12.98 4.55 -6.59
C LYS A 331 -11.56 4.20 -6.13
N PHE A 332 -10.79 5.19 -5.67
CA PHE A 332 -9.42 5.02 -5.18
C PHE A 332 -9.28 5.13 -3.65
N SER A 333 -10.39 5.13 -2.92
CA SER A 333 -10.43 5.45 -1.48
C SER A 333 -10.40 4.25 -0.53
N ASP A 334 -10.06 3.06 -1.02
CA ASP A 334 -10.09 1.82 -0.22
C ASP A 334 -9.25 1.92 1.05
N ASP A 335 -8.04 2.46 0.94
CA ASP A 335 -7.10 2.59 2.04
C ASP A 335 -6.90 4.03 2.51
N TYR A 336 -7.71 4.97 1.97
CA TYR A 336 -7.62 6.36 2.34
C TYR A 336 -8.06 6.59 3.79
N GLN A 337 -7.39 7.52 4.47
CA GLN A 337 -7.62 7.88 5.87
C GLN A 337 -7.90 9.39 6.00
N SER A 338 -8.64 9.79 7.04
CA SER A 338 -9.02 11.19 7.30
C SER A 338 -7.91 12.00 7.96
N GLY A 339 -6.71 11.98 7.37
CA GLY A 339 -5.51 12.59 7.93
C GLY A 339 -5.14 13.95 7.32
N ALA A 340 -6.08 14.70 6.76
CA ALA A 340 -5.78 16.02 6.18
C ALA A 340 -5.09 16.95 7.19
N LEU A 341 -4.00 17.62 6.76
CA LEU A 341 -3.11 18.44 7.57
C LEU A 341 -2.46 17.71 8.76
N SER A 342 -2.52 16.37 8.80
CA SER A 342 -1.68 15.63 9.75
C SER A 342 -0.22 15.67 9.32
N PHE A 343 0.67 15.49 10.28
CA PHE A 343 2.10 15.52 10.03
C PHE A 343 2.82 14.47 10.85
N GLU A 344 4.04 14.15 10.42
CA GLU A 344 4.97 13.28 11.13
C GLU A 344 6.35 13.95 11.21
N ILE A 345 7.04 13.72 12.32
CA ILE A 345 8.42 14.15 12.56
C ILE A 345 9.23 12.90 12.88
N ILE A 346 10.26 12.64 12.09
CA ILE A 346 11.26 11.61 12.35
C ILE A 346 12.57 12.33 12.73
N ARG A 347 13.16 11.89 13.82
CA ARG A 347 14.44 12.37 14.32
C ARG A 347 15.39 11.20 14.49
N ASN A 348 16.57 11.26 13.87
CA ASN A 348 17.57 10.19 13.95
C ASN A 348 16.97 8.78 13.75
N ASN A 349 16.13 8.64 12.71
CA ASN A 349 15.40 7.40 12.38
C ASN A 349 14.46 6.88 13.50
N LYS A 350 13.92 7.78 14.34
CA LYS A 350 12.87 7.48 15.32
C LYS A 350 11.73 8.47 15.17
N LYS A 351 10.48 7.99 15.30
CA LYS A 351 9.27 8.81 15.18
C LYS A 351 9.04 9.62 16.45
N LEU A 352 9.18 10.94 16.36
CA LEU A 352 8.85 11.84 17.47
C LEU A 352 7.35 12.17 17.49
N ILE A 353 6.80 12.53 16.34
CA ILE A 353 5.36 12.66 16.10
C ILE A 353 5.02 11.74 14.93
N CYS A 354 3.96 10.95 15.06
CA CYS A 354 3.51 10.05 14.02
C CYS A 354 1.99 10.10 13.82
N ASN A 355 1.46 9.29 12.93
CA ASN A 355 0.07 8.91 12.87
C ASN A 355 -0.08 7.48 13.41
N SER A 356 -1.31 7.05 13.74
CA SER A 356 -1.55 5.70 14.25
C SER A 356 -1.25 4.59 13.22
N GLY A 357 -1.16 4.93 11.92
CA GLY A 357 -1.04 3.93 10.85
C GLY A 357 -2.38 3.34 10.42
N TYR A 358 -2.33 2.26 9.64
CA TYR A 358 -3.51 1.68 9.00
C TYR A 358 -3.70 0.19 9.35
N PHE A 359 -4.88 -0.18 9.86
CA PHE A 359 -5.24 -1.57 10.11
C PHE A 359 -5.81 -2.23 8.85
N GLN A 360 -5.07 -3.14 8.22
CA GLN A 360 -5.36 -3.64 6.86
C GLN A 360 -6.60 -4.53 6.74
N ASN A 361 -6.98 -5.27 7.79
CA ASN A 361 -8.12 -6.18 7.69
C ASN A 361 -9.45 -5.42 7.68
N TYR A 362 -9.98 -5.13 6.49
CA TYR A 362 -11.22 -4.35 6.32
C TYR A 362 -12.49 -5.02 6.89
N LYS A 363 -12.44 -6.31 7.21
CA LYS A 363 -13.53 -7.00 7.89
C LYS A 363 -13.55 -6.75 9.40
N HIS A 364 -12.44 -6.29 9.96
CA HIS A 364 -12.32 -6.00 11.38
C HIS A 364 -12.69 -4.53 11.66
N GLN A 365 -13.35 -4.27 12.80
CA GLN A 365 -13.79 -2.91 13.18
C GLN A 365 -12.61 -1.91 13.27
N LEU A 366 -11.42 -2.35 13.66
CA LEU A 366 -10.23 -1.51 13.76
C LEU A 366 -9.81 -0.89 12.42
N ASN A 367 -10.18 -1.49 11.28
CA ASN A 367 -9.97 -0.86 9.99
C ASN A 367 -10.73 0.47 9.84
N ASN A 368 -12.00 0.52 10.27
CA ASN A 368 -12.76 1.75 10.22
C ASN A 368 -12.26 2.77 11.25
N ILE A 369 -11.82 2.33 12.43
CA ILE A 369 -11.22 3.20 13.46
C ILE A 369 -9.94 3.84 12.90
N SER A 370 -9.03 3.05 12.31
CA SER A 370 -7.78 3.56 11.74
C SER A 370 -7.97 4.60 10.61
N LYS A 371 -9.17 4.67 10.02
CA LYS A 371 -9.53 5.68 9.01
C LYS A 371 -9.98 7.02 9.58
N THR A 372 -10.28 7.10 10.87
CA THR A 372 -10.80 8.32 11.49
C THR A 372 -9.74 9.39 11.67
N THR A 373 -10.16 10.66 11.75
CA THR A 373 -9.25 11.78 12.04
C THR A 373 -8.60 11.64 13.42
N ALA A 374 -9.26 11.01 14.38
CA ALA A 374 -8.73 10.78 15.72
C ALA A 374 -7.44 9.88 15.71
N CYS A 375 -7.20 9.13 14.65
CA CYS A 375 -5.97 8.33 14.45
C CYS A 375 -4.83 9.10 13.76
N HIS A 376 -4.94 10.42 13.65
CA HIS A 376 -3.97 11.26 12.97
C HIS A 376 -3.58 12.47 13.80
N SER A 377 -2.33 12.93 13.65
CA SER A 377 -1.81 14.12 14.33
C SER A 377 -2.36 15.40 13.71
N THR A 378 -3.67 15.64 13.89
CA THR A 378 -4.42 16.76 13.33
C THR A 378 -5.64 17.12 14.18
N LEU A 379 -6.41 18.15 13.75
CA LEU A 379 -7.59 18.66 14.42
C LEU A 379 -8.83 17.83 14.07
N SER A 380 -9.64 17.51 15.09
CA SER A 380 -11.00 16.99 14.97
C SER A 380 -12.03 17.96 15.59
N ILE A 381 -13.25 18.00 15.02
CA ILE A 381 -14.36 18.86 15.49
C ILE A 381 -15.52 17.99 15.95
N ALA A 382 -15.99 18.19 17.18
CA ALA A 382 -17.13 17.49 17.77
C ALA A 382 -17.05 15.96 17.59
N ASN A 383 -15.88 15.37 17.77
CA ASN A 383 -15.59 13.94 17.57
C ASN A 383 -15.93 13.41 16.16
N HIS A 384 -15.88 14.28 15.14
CA HIS A 384 -16.13 13.89 13.76
C HIS A 384 -14.85 13.93 12.94
N SER A 385 -14.77 12.99 12.00
CA SER A 385 -13.70 12.97 11.01
C SER A 385 -13.91 14.02 9.93
N SER A 386 -12.81 14.58 9.42
CA SER A 386 -12.80 15.56 8.31
C SER A 386 -13.32 14.97 6.99
N VAL A 387 -13.26 13.65 6.84
CA VAL A 387 -13.81 12.89 5.71
C VAL A 387 -14.81 11.88 6.21
N GLN A 388 -15.92 11.72 5.50
CA GLN A 388 -16.94 10.74 5.84
C GLN A 388 -16.82 9.51 4.95
N PHE A 389 -16.99 8.34 5.57
CA PHE A 389 -16.96 7.05 4.88
C PHE A 389 -18.33 6.36 4.94
N VAL A 390 -18.61 5.58 3.92
CA VAL A 390 -19.77 4.68 3.86
C VAL A 390 -19.27 3.24 3.78
N LYS A 391 -19.82 2.38 4.65
CA LYS A 391 -19.54 0.94 4.62
C LYS A 391 -19.99 0.34 3.29
N GLN A 392 -19.23 -0.60 2.80
CA GLN A 392 -19.55 -1.36 1.60
C GLN A 392 -19.64 -2.85 1.96
N PRO A 393 -20.57 -3.62 1.36
CA PRO A 393 -20.57 -5.07 1.49
C PRO A 393 -19.27 -5.66 0.93
N ASP A 394 -18.63 -6.55 1.69
CA ASP A 394 -17.43 -7.30 1.27
C ASP A 394 -16.28 -6.47 0.66
N SER A 395 -16.16 -5.20 1.08
CA SER A 395 -15.08 -4.30 0.68
C SER A 395 -14.79 -3.25 1.73
N PRO A 396 -13.63 -2.58 1.66
CA PRO A 396 -13.32 -1.45 2.52
C PRO A 396 -14.37 -0.33 2.39
N SER A 397 -14.57 0.41 3.47
CA SER A 397 -15.41 1.60 3.43
C SER A 397 -14.84 2.63 2.46
N LYS A 398 -15.73 3.26 1.67
CA LYS A 398 -15.41 4.27 0.64
C LYS A 398 -15.74 5.66 1.10
N ILE A 399 -15.05 6.67 0.58
CA ILE A 399 -15.40 8.08 0.80
C ILE A 399 -16.81 8.36 0.32
N SER A 400 -17.64 8.98 1.18
CA SER A 400 -18.95 9.51 0.84
C SER A 400 -18.94 11.03 0.72
N THR A 401 -18.20 11.72 1.60
CA THR A 401 -17.95 13.15 1.55
C THR A 401 -16.47 13.39 1.74
N GLY A 402 -15.82 13.92 0.73
CA GLY A 402 -14.40 14.27 0.74
C GLY A 402 -14.17 15.73 1.14
N LEU A 403 -12.94 16.18 1.06
CA LEU A 403 -12.48 17.54 1.32
C LEU A 403 -11.54 18.04 0.22
N LYS A 404 -11.39 19.37 0.17
CA LYS A 404 -10.40 20.05 -0.67
C LYS A 404 -9.37 20.75 0.20
N ILE A 405 -8.11 20.69 -0.24
CA ILE A 405 -7.02 21.49 0.32
C ILE A 405 -6.85 22.75 -0.52
N PHE A 406 -6.58 23.87 0.11
CA PHE A 406 -6.34 25.17 -0.52
C PHE A 406 -5.41 26.05 0.33
N ASN A 407 -4.99 27.19 -0.19
CA ASN A 407 -4.04 28.12 0.46
C ASN A 407 -2.73 27.46 0.88
N LYS A 408 -2.24 26.55 0.07
CA LYS A 408 -0.98 25.82 0.32
C LYS A 408 0.22 26.77 0.14
N LYS A 409 1.12 26.78 1.12
CA LYS A 409 2.40 27.49 1.08
C LYS A 409 3.49 26.62 1.70
N ILE A 410 4.63 26.54 1.04
CA ILE A 410 5.80 25.77 1.46
C ILE A 410 7.02 26.67 1.35
N ILE A 411 7.85 26.69 2.39
CA ILE A 411 9.15 27.36 2.42
C ILE A 411 10.17 26.33 2.88
N SER A 412 11.27 26.22 2.16
CA SER A 412 12.37 25.31 2.49
C SER A 412 13.68 26.07 2.31
N GLU A 413 14.20 26.60 3.39
CA GLU A 413 15.45 27.32 3.47
C GLU A 413 16.43 26.54 4.36
N ASN A 414 17.71 26.90 4.34
CA ASN A 414 18.75 26.17 5.06
C ASN A 414 18.48 26.07 6.58
N ASN A 415 17.99 27.13 7.21
CA ASN A 415 17.76 27.20 8.66
C ASN A 415 16.29 27.28 9.05
N TYR A 416 15.36 27.23 8.07
CA TYR A 416 13.95 27.42 8.31
C TYR A 416 13.08 26.66 7.33
N TRP A 417 12.14 25.88 7.86
CA TRP A 417 11.07 25.26 7.08
C TRP A 417 9.72 25.81 7.52
N SER A 418 8.80 25.96 6.57
CA SER A 418 7.40 26.28 6.84
C SER A 418 6.49 25.53 5.90
N ALA A 419 5.42 24.95 6.44
CA ALA A 419 4.36 24.32 5.67
C ALA A 419 3.01 24.78 6.19
N SER A 420 2.13 25.24 5.30
CA SER A 420 0.77 25.64 5.69
C SER A 420 -0.25 25.32 4.61
N ALA A 421 -1.47 25.01 5.03
CA ALA A 421 -2.63 24.89 4.16
C ALA A 421 -3.94 24.96 4.95
N SER A 422 -5.05 25.04 4.22
CA SER A 422 -6.41 24.99 4.75
C SER A 422 -7.20 23.84 4.13
N HIS A 423 -8.23 23.33 4.84
CA HIS A 423 -9.19 22.39 4.27
C HIS A 423 -10.62 22.69 4.68
N ASP A 424 -11.58 22.25 3.86
CA ASP A 424 -13.03 22.44 4.03
C ASP A 424 -13.77 21.22 4.58
N GLY A 425 -13.07 20.22 5.12
CA GLY A 425 -13.66 18.96 5.58
C GLY A 425 -14.76 19.08 6.62
N TYR A 426 -14.74 20.15 7.42
CA TYR A 426 -15.78 20.44 8.42
C TYR A 426 -16.79 21.48 7.95
N ASN A 427 -16.63 22.06 6.74
CA ASN A 427 -17.47 23.17 6.26
C ASN A 427 -18.93 22.76 6.05
N LYS A 428 -19.17 21.61 5.42
CA LYS A 428 -20.52 21.13 5.11
C LYS A 428 -21.36 20.91 6.36
N ARG A 429 -20.75 20.35 7.42
CA ARG A 429 -21.45 19.97 8.65
C ARG A 429 -21.50 21.09 9.69
N PHE A 430 -20.38 21.77 9.89
CA PHE A 430 -20.18 22.74 10.98
C PHE A 430 -19.91 24.17 10.49
N GLY A 431 -19.81 24.39 9.17
CA GLY A 431 -19.41 25.71 8.64
C GLY A 431 -17.99 26.10 9.04
N ILE A 432 -17.11 25.14 9.28
CA ILE A 432 -15.76 25.35 9.78
C ILE A 432 -14.74 25.03 8.69
N ILE A 433 -13.74 25.92 8.57
CA ILE A 433 -12.50 25.73 7.83
C ILE A 433 -11.38 25.58 8.84
N HIS A 434 -10.52 24.60 8.66
CA HIS A 434 -9.29 24.42 9.42
C HIS A 434 -8.09 24.86 8.58
N GLU A 435 -7.22 25.70 9.15
CA GLU A 435 -5.91 26.05 8.62
C GLU A 435 -4.85 25.63 9.61
N ARG A 436 -3.78 24.99 9.14
CA ARG A 436 -2.61 24.68 9.95
C ARG A 436 -1.36 25.24 9.29
N LYS A 437 -0.50 25.82 10.12
CA LYS A 437 0.87 26.22 9.78
C LYS A 437 1.84 25.56 10.76
N ILE A 438 2.92 24.98 10.25
CA ILE A 438 4.01 24.42 11.04
C ILE A 438 5.31 25.02 10.53
N ASP A 439 6.07 25.64 11.44
CA ASP A 439 7.39 26.21 11.22
C ASP A 439 8.43 25.36 11.95
N PHE A 440 9.60 25.15 11.37
CA PHE A 440 10.74 24.51 12.00
C PHE A 440 11.96 25.41 11.96
N LEU A 441 12.49 25.73 13.13
CA LEU A 441 13.70 26.51 13.34
C LEU A 441 14.85 25.53 13.61
N HIS A 442 15.77 25.38 12.65
CA HIS A 442 16.82 24.36 12.70
C HIS A 442 17.79 24.57 13.87
N ASP A 443 18.28 25.81 14.05
CA ASP A 443 19.27 26.13 15.09
C ASP A 443 18.74 25.91 16.51
N ALA A 444 17.45 26.13 16.71
CA ALA A 444 16.77 25.94 17.98
C ALA A 444 16.20 24.50 18.15
N GLU A 445 16.31 23.64 17.13
CA GLU A 445 15.64 22.34 17.05
C GLU A 445 14.18 22.43 17.56
N LYS A 446 13.42 23.38 17.01
CA LYS A 446 12.10 23.79 17.52
C LYS A 446 11.07 23.82 16.41
N PHE A 447 9.95 23.12 16.62
CA PHE A 447 8.73 23.21 15.83
C PHE A 447 7.75 24.16 16.50
N ILE A 448 7.13 25.04 15.70
CA ILE A 448 6.06 25.95 16.13
C ILE A 448 4.86 25.68 15.25
N GLY A 449 3.75 25.28 15.86
CA GLY A 449 2.51 25.01 15.14
C GLY A 449 1.44 26.02 15.49
N VAL A 450 0.65 26.39 14.49
CA VAL A 450 -0.51 27.25 14.63
C VAL A 450 -1.68 26.60 13.89
N ASP A 451 -2.70 26.22 14.64
CA ASP A 451 -3.99 25.81 14.10
C ASP A 451 -4.96 26.99 14.17
N LYS A 452 -5.65 27.28 13.06
CA LYS A 452 -6.70 28.30 13.02
C LYS A 452 -8.01 27.65 12.60
N ILE A 453 -9.08 27.99 13.32
CA ILE A 453 -10.43 27.55 13.07
C ILE A 453 -11.23 28.78 12.63
N PHE A 454 -11.72 28.76 11.38
CA PHE A 454 -12.57 29.81 10.83
C PHE A 454 -14.01 29.32 10.80
N LYS A 455 -14.90 30.03 11.50
CA LYS A 455 -16.31 29.73 11.60
C LYS A 455 -17.11 30.61 10.63
N LYS A 456 -17.69 30.00 9.61
CA LYS A 456 -18.45 30.72 8.57
C LYS A 456 -19.97 30.87 8.88
N LYS A 457 -20.48 30.12 9.84
CA LYS A 457 -21.91 30.14 10.22
C LYS A 457 -22.04 30.36 11.70
N LYS A 458 -23.07 31.17 12.10
CA LYS A 458 -23.46 31.28 13.50
C LYS A 458 -24.12 29.97 13.95
N PHE A 459 -23.51 29.26 14.88
CA PHE A 459 -24.06 28.06 15.52
C PHE A 459 -23.59 27.99 16.99
N LYS A 460 -24.18 27.07 17.75
CA LYS A 460 -23.74 26.77 19.12
C LYS A 460 -22.24 26.39 19.13
N SER A 461 -21.58 26.71 20.22
CA SER A 461 -20.19 26.31 20.44
C SER A 461 -20.03 24.80 20.25
N VAL A 462 -18.94 24.37 19.61
CA VAL A 462 -18.59 22.97 19.44
C VAL A 462 -17.20 22.72 19.98
N ASN A 463 -16.95 21.52 20.53
CA ASN A 463 -15.64 21.13 20.99
C ASN A 463 -14.71 20.84 19.82
N PHE A 464 -13.42 21.08 20.04
CA PHE A 464 -12.36 20.65 19.18
C PHE A 464 -11.30 19.90 19.98
N GLU A 465 -10.56 19.03 19.29
CA GLU A 465 -9.41 18.33 19.82
C GLU A 465 -8.32 18.30 18.76
N ILE A 466 -7.09 18.57 19.17
CA ILE A 466 -5.89 18.40 18.34
C ILE A 466 -5.06 17.30 18.95
N ARG A 467 -4.86 16.20 18.24
CA ARG A 467 -4.05 15.08 18.69
C ARG A 467 -2.66 15.14 18.10
N PHE A 468 -1.70 14.66 18.87
CA PHE A 468 -0.31 14.41 18.49
C PHE A 468 0.02 12.99 18.94
N HIS A 469 0.06 12.07 17.99
CA HIS A 469 0.38 10.68 18.25
C HIS A 469 1.89 10.54 18.42
N LEU A 470 2.30 9.77 19.42
CA LEU A 470 3.71 9.51 19.70
C LEU A 470 4.07 8.07 19.33
N ASP A 471 5.36 7.83 19.11
CA ASP A 471 5.88 6.48 18.97
C ASP A 471 5.54 5.63 20.20
N PRO A 472 5.18 4.36 20.08
CA PRO A 472 4.91 3.48 21.23
C PRO A 472 6.08 3.37 22.23
N GLU A 473 7.32 3.60 21.80
CA GLU A 473 8.51 3.59 22.66
C GLU A 473 8.69 4.88 23.46
N SER A 474 7.91 5.94 23.17
CA SER A 474 8.01 7.23 23.85
C SER A 474 7.53 7.17 25.29
N LYS A 475 8.27 7.75 26.22
CA LYS A 475 7.83 7.99 27.61
C LYS A 475 7.45 9.46 27.77
N ILE A 476 6.32 9.74 28.39
CA ILE A 476 5.84 11.10 28.56
C ILE A 476 5.46 11.41 30.00
N MET A 477 5.66 12.67 30.37
CA MET A 477 5.34 13.18 31.70
C MET A 477 4.75 14.59 31.59
N LYS A 478 3.57 14.78 32.16
CA LYS A 478 2.90 16.09 32.22
C LYS A 478 3.45 16.91 33.37
N THR A 479 3.66 18.22 33.15
CA THR A 479 4.07 19.16 34.20
C THR A 479 2.93 19.41 35.20
N GLN A 480 3.25 19.78 36.42
CA GLN A 480 2.26 20.05 37.49
C GLN A 480 1.28 21.16 37.11
N ASP A 481 1.75 22.21 36.40
CA ASP A 481 0.91 23.30 35.92
C ASP A 481 0.01 22.91 34.72
N GLY A 482 0.20 21.70 34.18
CA GLY A 482 -0.57 21.16 33.06
C GLY A 482 -0.35 21.84 31.72
N LYS A 483 0.66 22.72 31.59
CA LYS A 483 0.92 23.53 30.37
C LYS A 483 2.00 22.98 29.47
N ALA A 484 2.73 21.95 29.94
CA ALA A 484 3.75 21.29 29.16
C ALA A 484 3.76 19.78 29.39
N ILE A 485 4.28 19.06 28.40
CA ILE A 485 4.54 17.62 28.45
C ILE A 485 5.98 17.40 28.03
N TYR A 486 6.72 16.67 28.86
CA TYR A 486 8.04 16.16 28.52
C TYR A 486 7.89 14.84 27.80
N ILE A 487 8.67 14.66 26.73
CA ILE A 487 8.73 13.45 25.92
C ILE A 487 10.17 12.97 25.96
N ASP A 488 10.37 11.73 26.40
CA ASP A 488 11.67 11.03 26.28
C ASP A 488 11.52 9.97 25.19
N LEU A 489 12.35 10.11 24.18
CA LEU A 489 12.44 9.16 23.08
C LEU A 489 13.91 8.88 22.80
N ASN A 490 14.35 7.64 23.03
CA ASN A 490 15.71 7.19 22.74
C ASN A 490 16.81 8.06 23.39
N ASN A 491 16.62 8.40 24.68
CA ASN A 491 17.49 9.29 25.46
C ASN A 491 17.60 10.73 24.94
N GLU A 492 16.66 11.15 24.11
CA GLU A 492 16.51 12.56 23.71
C GLU A 492 15.26 13.14 24.37
N GLY A 493 15.45 14.25 25.12
CA GLY A 493 14.37 14.96 25.79
C GLY A 493 13.73 16.02 24.88
N TRP A 494 12.41 16.05 24.86
CA TRP A 494 11.61 17.03 24.16
C TRP A 494 10.57 17.66 25.07
N LYS A 495 10.20 18.89 24.83
CA LYS A 495 9.16 19.60 25.57
C LYS A 495 8.07 20.09 24.62
N PHE A 496 6.85 19.59 24.81
CA PHE A 496 5.65 20.10 24.13
C PHE A 496 4.96 21.13 25.03
N ILE A 497 4.56 22.28 24.48
CA ILE A 497 3.99 23.41 25.23
C ILE A 497 2.76 23.94 24.48
N CYS A 498 1.66 24.14 25.22
CA CYS A 498 0.52 24.95 24.78
C CYS A 498 0.07 25.83 25.96
N LYS A 499 0.20 27.15 25.81
CA LYS A 499 -0.06 28.08 26.92
C LYS A 499 -1.56 28.44 27.08
N GLU A 500 -2.31 28.39 25.97
CA GLU A 500 -3.66 28.94 25.88
C GLU A 500 -4.75 27.90 26.18
N TYR A 501 -4.44 26.62 26.06
CA TYR A 501 -5.38 25.51 26.19
C TYR A 501 -4.85 24.42 27.10
N LYS A 502 -5.79 23.66 27.68
CA LYS A 502 -5.46 22.48 28.45
C LYS A 502 -4.83 21.43 27.57
N ILE A 503 -3.77 20.81 28.06
CA ILE A 503 -3.11 19.67 27.44
C ILE A 503 -3.37 18.45 28.31
N ASP A 504 -3.76 17.34 27.68
CA ASP A 504 -3.92 16.05 28.35
C ASP A 504 -3.15 14.95 27.64
N ILE A 505 -2.94 13.82 28.35
CA ILE A 505 -2.36 12.61 27.82
C ILE A 505 -3.49 11.59 27.69
N GLU A 506 -3.63 10.99 26.50
CA GLU A 506 -4.60 9.93 26.23
C GLU A 506 -3.84 8.66 25.76
N THR A 507 -4.34 7.50 26.16
CA THR A 507 -3.91 6.23 25.56
C THR A 507 -4.57 6.06 24.21
N GLY A 508 -3.78 5.80 23.18
CA GLY A 508 -4.21 5.57 21.82
C GLY A 508 -3.87 4.18 21.30
N LEU A 509 -4.20 3.94 20.04
CA LEU A 509 -3.90 2.70 19.32
C LEU A 509 -2.94 2.99 18.18
N PHE A 510 -1.84 2.27 18.11
CA PHE A 510 -0.87 2.31 17.03
C PHE A 510 -1.03 1.10 16.13
N PHE A 511 -1.37 1.33 14.85
CA PHE A 511 -1.64 0.31 13.83
C PHE A 511 -0.47 0.14 12.84
N GLY A 512 0.68 0.68 13.14
CA GLY A 512 1.85 0.60 12.26
C GLY A 512 2.30 -0.83 11.94
N LEU A 513 1.92 -1.80 12.76
CA LEU A 513 2.23 -3.21 12.60
C LEU A 513 1.18 -3.94 11.74
N LYS A 514 1.61 -4.91 10.93
CA LYS A 514 0.72 -5.65 10.02
C LYS A 514 -0.32 -6.46 10.80
N ASN A 515 -1.62 -6.10 10.62
CA ASN A 515 -2.77 -6.77 11.25
C ASN A 515 -2.66 -6.92 12.78
N ASN A 516 -1.89 -6.06 13.41
CA ASN A 516 -1.73 -5.99 14.85
C ASN A 516 -1.82 -4.53 15.30
N PHE A 517 -1.92 -4.30 16.59
CA PHE A 517 -1.86 -2.99 17.18
C PHE A 517 -1.12 -3.05 18.51
N THR A 518 -0.59 -1.92 18.92
CA THR A 518 -0.04 -1.69 20.26
C THR A 518 -0.66 -0.42 20.82
N GLU A 519 -0.62 -0.27 22.13
CA GLU A 519 -0.97 0.99 22.75
C GLU A 519 0.16 2.00 22.54
N ASN A 520 -0.20 3.25 22.38
CA ASN A 520 0.70 4.38 22.41
C ASN A 520 0.09 5.52 23.23
N GLN A 521 0.85 6.55 23.48
CA GLN A 521 0.39 7.74 24.17
C GLN A 521 0.24 8.89 23.18
N ASN A 522 -0.81 9.70 23.37
CA ASN A 522 -1.11 10.86 22.55
C ASN A 522 -1.15 12.10 23.42
N ILE A 523 -0.63 13.20 22.92
CA ILE A 523 -0.84 14.52 23.49
C ILE A 523 -2.11 15.09 22.87
N VAL A 524 -3.01 15.63 23.69
CA VAL A 524 -4.27 16.20 23.23
C VAL A 524 -4.44 17.62 23.75
N ILE A 525 -4.68 18.57 22.82
CA ILE A 525 -5.14 19.91 23.12
C ILE A 525 -6.64 19.92 22.91
N SER A 526 -7.42 20.27 23.93
CA SER A 526 -8.88 20.33 23.85
C SER A 526 -9.43 21.72 24.18
N GLY A 527 -10.56 22.05 23.56
CA GLY A 527 -11.23 23.32 23.79
C GLY A 527 -12.57 23.47 23.07
N MET A 528 -13.14 24.65 23.14
CA MET A 528 -14.39 25.01 22.50
C MET A 528 -14.21 26.07 21.43
N VAL A 529 -14.85 25.90 20.26
CA VAL A 529 -14.90 26.92 19.21
C VAL A 529 -15.92 27.97 19.59
N GLN A 530 -15.48 29.11 20.10
CA GLN A 530 -16.32 30.20 20.58
C GLN A 530 -16.37 31.38 19.60
N ASN A 531 -15.22 31.70 18.99
CA ASN A 531 -15.02 32.86 18.13
C ASN A 531 -15.14 32.52 16.64
N GLU A 532 -15.40 33.54 15.80
CA GLU A 532 -15.40 33.38 14.33
C GLU A 532 -14.03 33.00 13.80
N LYS A 533 -12.97 33.45 14.46
CA LYS A 533 -11.57 33.09 14.18
C LYS A 533 -10.88 32.74 15.49
N GLN A 534 -10.50 31.48 15.64
CA GLN A 534 -9.80 30.98 16.81
C GLN A 534 -8.42 30.49 16.42
N LYS A 535 -7.42 30.88 17.20
CA LYS A 535 -6.02 30.51 17.00
C LYS A 535 -5.58 29.64 18.17
N ILE A 536 -4.93 28.53 17.87
CA ILE A 536 -4.33 27.62 18.85
C ILE A 536 -2.83 27.50 18.50
N SER A 537 -1.97 27.94 19.43
CA SER A 537 -0.51 27.92 19.22
C SER A 537 0.14 26.86 20.12
N TRP A 538 1.05 26.09 19.57
CA TRP A 538 1.81 25.08 20.30
C TRP A 538 3.27 25.04 19.84
N GLU A 539 4.14 24.53 20.69
CA GLU A 539 5.57 24.41 20.43
C GLU A 539 6.07 23.02 20.84
N LEU A 540 6.96 22.47 20.06
CA LEU A 540 7.71 21.26 20.37
C LEU A 540 9.19 21.58 20.21
N LYS A 541 9.95 21.55 21.30
CA LYS A 541 11.37 21.89 21.28
C LYS A 541 12.21 20.83 21.97
N LYS A 542 13.44 20.65 21.50
CA LYS A 542 14.45 19.84 22.17
C LYS A 542 14.88 20.50 23.47
N ILE A 543 15.20 19.69 24.49
CA ILE A 543 15.69 20.12 25.81
C ILE A 543 17.20 19.93 25.86
#